data_3d2c03e5ca9305177428d03ad41d1dd4
#
_entry.id   3d2c03e5ca9305177428d03ad41d1dd4
#
_cell.length_a   1.000
_cell.length_b   1.000
_cell.length_c   1.000
_cell.angle_alpha   90.00
_cell.angle_beta   90.00
_cell.angle_gamma   90.00
#
_symmetry.space_group_name_H-M   'P 1'
#
loop_
_entity.id
_entity.type
_entity.pdbx_description
1 polymer ?
#
loop_
_entity_poly.entity_id
_entity_poly.type
_entity_poly.pdbx_seq_one_letter_code
_entity_poly.pdbx_strand_id
1 'polypeptide(L)'
;MYRRLLPLVVLAAACCTGPQQAAGAPAATVSLAARPAPAAGDSLRWIGGPTALIERGGLCVITDPMLGPRGPNAFVLPKHPSTGAANAPIARYTSPAAVPLEALDAILISHTHADHLDARAQELLPKKLPLVVAAAGADVLRAHGFEDVRPLDWGESTTIEARGTRLRVLAVPAHHAHDPELDRSLGRGNGYLLDWSDPRGTYRVYWTGDAVLADETRQAREQYGHIDLLLPHLGGVGGDGALGLRTMNAEEALELVRRLSPSLVVPIHHTTFGHYREPIEALAQRADESHEAASFRFLREGESLALLP
;
A
#
# COMPACT_ATOMS: atom_id res chain seq x y z
N MET A 1 -20.41 -47.77 65.94
CA MET A 1 -19.07 -47.29 65.53
C MET A 1 -19.06 -47.15 64.02
N TYR A 2 -19.34 -45.99 63.49
CA TYR A 2 -19.27 -45.72 62.09
C TYR A 2 -18.19 -44.67 61.86
N ARG A 3 -17.07 -45.06 61.18
CA ARG A 3 -16.03 -44.17 60.72
C ARG A 3 -16.51 -43.57 59.38
N ARG A 4 -16.67 -42.25 59.31
CA ARG A 4 -16.90 -41.51 58.08
C ARG A 4 -15.55 -41.24 57.40
N LEU A 5 -15.37 -41.69 56.17
CA LEU A 5 -14.31 -41.34 55.27
C LEU A 5 -14.68 -40.03 54.57
N LEU A 6 -13.83 -39.02 54.66
CA LEU A 6 -13.91 -37.78 53.87
C LEU A 6 -13.25 -38.03 52.50
N PRO A 7 -13.82 -37.53 51.42
CA PRO A 7 -13.13 -37.57 50.11
C PRO A 7 -12.11 -36.44 49.98
N LEU A 8 -10.93 -36.81 49.52
CA LEU A 8 -9.83 -35.93 49.17
C LEU A 8 -10.18 -35.20 47.87
N VAL A 9 -10.37 -33.86 47.92
CA VAL A 9 -10.53 -33.03 46.73
C VAL A 9 -9.15 -32.70 46.20
N VAL A 10 -8.79 -33.28 45.03
CA VAL A 10 -7.59 -32.91 44.26
C VAL A 10 -7.94 -31.66 43.42
N LEU A 11 -7.39 -30.51 43.79
CA LEU A 11 -7.42 -29.30 42.96
C LEU A 11 -6.45 -29.52 41.79
N ALA A 12 -6.98 -29.70 40.59
CA ALA A 12 -6.19 -29.61 39.37
C ALA A 12 -5.96 -28.14 39.06
N ALA A 13 -4.71 -27.68 39.16
CA ALA A 13 -4.30 -26.37 38.68
C ALA A 13 -4.31 -26.37 37.15
N ALA A 14 -5.29 -25.69 36.56
CA ALA A 14 -5.30 -25.42 35.13
C ALA A 14 -4.22 -24.37 34.80
N CYS A 15 -3.11 -24.78 34.19
CA CYS A 15 -2.19 -23.88 33.56
C CYS A 15 -2.87 -23.24 32.32
N CYS A 16 -3.23 -21.98 32.45
CA CYS A 16 -3.60 -21.14 31.29
C CYS A 16 -2.33 -20.91 30.45
N THR A 17 -2.13 -21.72 29.42
CA THR A 17 -1.21 -21.38 28.33
C THR A 17 -1.92 -20.36 27.44
N GLY A 18 -1.51 -19.09 27.55
CA GLY A 18 -1.92 -18.06 26.61
C GLY A 18 -1.46 -18.40 25.20
N PRO A 19 -2.10 -17.83 24.15
CA PRO A 19 -1.71 -18.09 22.78
C PRO A 19 -0.26 -17.63 22.58
N GLN A 20 0.62 -18.59 22.30
CA GLN A 20 1.98 -18.36 21.89
C GLN A 20 1.93 -17.70 20.50
N GLN A 21 2.31 -16.42 20.42
CA GLN A 21 2.53 -15.75 19.15
C GLN A 21 3.52 -16.60 18.34
N ALA A 22 3.07 -17.12 17.22
CA ALA A 22 3.93 -17.80 16.27
C ALA A 22 5.03 -16.81 15.85
N ALA A 23 6.27 -17.13 16.18
CA ALA A 23 7.43 -16.40 15.67
C ALA A 23 7.37 -16.50 14.14
N GLY A 24 7.15 -15.36 13.48
CA GLY A 24 7.12 -15.29 12.02
C GLY A 24 8.41 -15.87 11.44
N ALA A 25 8.28 -16.61 10.34
CA ALA A 25 9.42 -17.12 9.60
C ALA A 25 10.43 -16.00 9.30
N PRO A 26 11.74 -16.24 9.32
CA PRO A 26 12.72 -15.21 9.03
C PRO A 26 12.49 -14.65 7.62
N ALA A 27 12.42 -13.33 7.51
CA ALA A 27 12.24 -12.63 6.24
C ALA A 27 13.38 -13.02 5.27
N ALA A 28 13.03 -13.41 4.03
CA ALA A 28 14.01 -13.68 2.99
C ALA A 28 14.73 -12.36 2.64
N THR A 29 16.05 -12.31 2.82
CA THR A 29 16.89 -11.15 2.47
C THR A 29 17.60 -11.45 1.15
N VAL A 30 17.43 -10.56 0.17
CA VAL A 30 18.16 -10.64 -1.10
C VAL A 30 19.02 -9.39 -1.24
N SER A 31 20.34 -9.60 -1.40
CA SER A 31 21.29 -8.53 -1.71
C SER A 31 21.40 -8.38 -3.23
N LEU A 32 21.13 -7.18 -3.73
CA LEU A 32 21.20 -6.86 -5.16
C LEU A 32 22.61 -6.39 -5.54
N ALA A 33 23.12 -6.91 -6.67
CA ALA A 33 24.41 -6.51 -7.22
C ALA A 33 24.45 -5.00 -7.56
N ALA A 34 25.61 -4.37 -7.47
CA ALA A 34 25.79 -2.94 -7.70
C ALA A 34 25.24 -2.49 -9.07
N ARG A 35 24.20 -1.68 -9.04
CA ARG A 35 23.68 -0.90 -10.18
C ARG A 35 24.14 0.56 -10.04
N PRO A 36 24.14 1.35 -11.13
CA PRO A 36 24.40 2.79 -11.00
C PRO A 36 23.48 3.40 -9.97
N ALA A 37 24.01 4.24 -9.09
CA ALA A 37 23.19 4.97 -8.13
C ALA A 37 22.19 5.86 -8.88
N PRO A 38 20.93 5.93 -8.45
CA PRO A 38 19.97 6.91 -8.97
C PRO A 38 20.47 8.34 -8.75
N ALA A 39 19.87 9.30 -9.47
CA ALA A 39 20.21 10.72 -9.35
C ALA A 39 20.04 11.21 -7.89
N ALA A 40 21.00 11.98 -7.44
CA ALA A 40 21.22 12.31 -6.02
C ALA A 40 20.01 12.82 -5.25
N GLY A 41 19.63 12.11 -4.18
CA GLY A 41 18.80 12.60 -3.09
C GLY A 41 17.58 11.71 -2.80
N ASP A 42 17.28 11.60 -1.51
CA ASP A 42 16.04 10.95 -1.06
C ASP A 42 14.84 11.71 -1.58
N SER A 43 13.94 11.04 -2.29
CA SER A 43 12.80 11.69 -2.93
C SER A 43 11.60 10.78 -3.10
N LEU A 44 10.42 11.41 -3.11
CA LEU A 44 9.19 10.85 -3.61
C LEU A 44 8.82 11.56 -4.90
N ARG A 45 8.53 10.83 -5.96
CA ARG A 45 7.99 11.36 -7.21
C ARG A 45 6.65 10.71 -7.52
N TRP A 46 5.61 11.51 -7.65
CA TRP A 46 4.31 10.99 -8.05
C TRP A 46 4.21 10.88 -9.58
N ILE A 47 4.03 9.68 -10.09
CA ILE A 47 3.97 9.39 -11.54
C ILE A 47 2.55 9.55 -12.08
N GLY A 48 1.55 9.40 -11.22
CA GLY A 48 0.13 9.49 -11.52
C GLY A 48 -0.66 8.27 -11.06
N GLY A 49 -1.92 8.48 -10.69
CA GLY A 49 -2.77 7.44 -10.09
C GLY A 49 -2.13 6.82 -8.85
N PRO A 50 -2.03 5.48 -8.76
CA PRO A 50 -1.42 4.77 -7.63
C PRO A 50 0.11 4.74 -7.70
N THR A 51 0.70 5.24 -8.82
CA THR A 51 2.12 5.05 -9.12
C THR A 51 2.98 6.13 -8.52
N ALA A 52 3.91 5.75 -7.66
CA ALA A 52 4.95 6.60 -7.12
C ALA A 52 6.33 5.94 -7.23
N LEU A 53 7.37 6.76 -7.37
CA LEU A 53 8.77 6.37 -7.17
C LEU A 53 9.22 6.86 -5.82
N ILE A 54 9.79 5.99 -5.01
CA ILE A 54 10.36 6.34 -3.71
C ILE A 54 11.83 5.94 -3.73
N GLU A 55 12.68 6.93 -3.56
CA GLU A 55 14.12 6.75 -3.48
C GLU A 55 14.62 7.21 -2.13
N ARG A 56 15.32 6.32 -1.42
CA ARG A 56 15.96 6.66 -0.16
C ARG A 56 17.24 5.84 0.06
N GLY A 57 18.32 6.51 0.48
CA GLY A 57 19.61 5.88 0.70
C GLY A 57 20.15 5.17 -0.55
N GLY A 58 19.76 5.64 -1.74
CA GLY A 58 20.11 5.04 -3.02
C GLY A 58 19.30 3.79 -3.40
N LEU A 59 18.31 3.36 -2.63
CA LEU A 59 17.39 2.29 -2.97
C LEU A 59 16.09 2.88 -3.53
N CYS A 60 15.74 2.50 -4.76
CA CYS A 60 14.61 3.02 -5.52
C CYS A 60 13.53 1.95 -5.75
N VAL A 61 12.30 2.25 -5.38
CA VAL A 61 11.15 1.37 -5.62
C VAL A 61 10.04 2.09 -6.37
N ILE A 62 9.26 1.32 -7.14
CA ILE A 62 8.05 1.80 -7.79
C ILE A 62 6.82 1.12 -7.17
N THR A 63 5.77 1.89 -6.90
CA THR A 63 4.48 1.39 -6.40
C THR A 63 3.47 1.29 -7.53
N ASP A 64 2.64 0.25 -7.55
CA ASP A 64 1.48 0.04 -8.44
C ASP A 64 1.63 0.68 -9.83
N PRO A 65 2.57 0.17 -10.67
CA PRO A 65 2.99 0.86 -11.88
C PRO A 65 1.92 0.85 -12.98
N MET A 66 1.38 2.03 -13.25
CA MET A 66 0.47 2.34 -14.35
C MET A 66 1.21 3.21 -15.37
N LEU A 67 1.83 2.60 -16.39
CA LEU A 67 2.74 3.25 -17.33
C LEU A 67 2.16 3.42 -18.73
N GLY A 68 0.90 3.06 -18.95
CA GLY A 68 0.19 3.27 -20.20
C GLY A 68 -0.02 4.75 -20.51
N PRO A 69 -0.10 5.12 -21.79
CA PRO A 69 -0.27 6.51 -22.21
C PRO A 69 -1.67 7.04 -21.88
N ARG A 70 -1.82 8.37 -21.93
CA ARG A 70 -3.13 9.03 -21.95
C ARG A 70 -4.04 8.42 -23.01
N GLY A 71 -5.30 8.19 -22.69
CA GLY A 71 -6.27 7.66 -23.64
C GLY A 71 -7.63 7.37 -23.02
N PRO A 72 -8.65 7.13 -23.85
CA PRO A 72 -10.01 6.89 -23.39
C PRO A 72 -10.22 5.49 -22.81
N ASN A 73 -9.33 4.55 -23.06
CA ASN A 73 -9.49 3.12 -22.74
C ASN A 73 -8.23 2.61 -22.02
N ALA A 74 -7.90 3.18 -20.85
CA ALA A 74 -6.71 2.76 -20.11
C ALA A 74 -6.88 1.35 -19.53
N PHE A 75 -8.05 1.06 -18.96
CA PHE A 75 -8.42 -0.25 -18.43
C PHE A 75 -9.94 -0.39 -18.33
N VAL A 76 -10.42 -1.59 -17.97
CA VAL A 76 -11.83 -1.87 -17.68
C VAL A 76 -11.90 -2.50 -16.29
N LEU A 77 -12.76 -1.97 -15.44
CA LEU A 77 -13.02 -2.55 -14.13
C LEU A 77 -13.80 -3.89 -14.28
N PRO A 78 -13.67 -4.84 -13.35
CA PRO A 78 -14.48 -6.05 -13.32
C PRO A 78 -15.97 -5.74 -13.41
N LYS A 79 -16.75 -6.71 -13.90
CA LYS A 79 -18.22 -6.58 -13.93
C LYS A 79 -18.76 -6.24 -12.54
N HIS A 80 -19.86 -5.47 -12.53
CA HIS A 80 -20.52 -5.12 -11.28
C HIS A 80 -20.88 -6.40 -10.48
N PRO A 81 -20.46 -6.53 -9.22
CA PRO A 81 -20.55 -7.80 -8.50
C PRO A 81 -21.99 -8.27 -8.28
N SER A 82 -22.94 -7.35 -8.08
CA SER A 82 -24.35 -7.71 -7.81
C SER A 82 -25.20 -7.87 -9.07
N THR A 83 -24.89 -7.16 -10.17
CA THR A 83 -25.73 -7.15 -11.38
C THR A 83 -25.10 -7.89 -12.55
N GLY A 84 -23.79 -8.19 -12.52
CA GLY A 84 -23.04 -8.74 -13.64
C GLY A 84 -22.89 -7.78 -14.83
N ALA A 85 -23.30 -6.52 -14.70
CA ALA A 85 -23.19 -5.53 -15.75
C ALA A 85 -21.71 -5.22 -16.07
N ALA A 86 -21.38 -5.11 -17.37
CA ALA A 86 -20.06 -4.70 -17.80
C ALA A 86 -19.86 -3.21 -17.52
N ASN A 87 -18.67 -2.87 -17.04
CA ASN A 87 -18.25 -1.48 -16.89
C ASN A 87 -17.74 -0.91 -18.23
N ALA A 88 -17.94 0.39 -18.43
CA ALA A 88 -17.32 1.11 -19.53
C ALA A 88 -15.80 1.20 -19.30
N PRO A 89 -15.00 1.31 -20.38
CA PRO A 89 -13.58 1.58 -20.26
C PRO A 89 -13.32 2.89 -19.50
N ILE A 90 -12.27 2.88 -18.67
CA ILE A 90 -11.84 4.04 -17.89
C ILE A 90 -10.79 4.81 -18.68
N ALA A 91 -10.95 6.13 -18.74
CA ALA A 91 -9.97 7.01 -19.38
C ALA A 91 -8.81 7.34 -18.42
N ARG A 92 -7.60 7.47 -18.98
CA ARG A 92 -6.48 8.14 -18.36
C ARG A 92 -6.35 9.56 -18.94
N TYR A 93 -6.34 10.57 -18.09
CA TYR A 93 -6.37 11.98 -18.51
C TYR A 93 -4.99 12.55 -18.82
N THR A 94 -3.93 12.00 -18.23
CA THR A 94 -2.54 12.47 -18.38
C THR A 94 -1.64 11.32 -18.77
N SER A 95 -0.55 11.58 -19.48
CA SER A 95 0.48 10.55 -19.69
C SER A 95 1.37 10.45 -18.44
N PRO A 96 1.85 9.24 -18.09
CA PRO A 96 2.73 9.09 -16.94
C PRO A 96 4.04 9.84 -17.17
N ALA A 97 4.60 10.38 -16.10
CA ALA A 97 5.97 10.89 -16.14
C ALA A 97 6.96 9.76 -16.42
N ALA A 98 8.09 10.09 -17.03
CA ALA A 98 9.13 9.11 -17.36
C ALA A 98 9.65 8.43 -16.07
N VAL A 99 9.80 7.10 -16.12
CA VAL A 99 10.32 6.27 -15.03
C VAL A 99 11.70 5.75 -15.45
N PRO A 100 12.75 5.94 -14.64
CA PRO A 100 14.09 5.38 -14.89
C PRO A 100 14.09 3.89 -14.51
N LEU A 101 13.60 3.04 -15.41
CA LEU A 101 13.39 1.60 -15.17
C LEU A 101 14.69 0.87 -14.78
N GLU A 102 15.83 1.33 -15.29
CA GLU A 102 17.16 0.80 -14.98
C GLU A 102 17.65 1.14 -13.58
N ALA A 103 17.06 2.15 -12.94
CA ALA A 103 17.39 2.55 -11.57
C ALA A 103 16.55 1.83 -10.50
N LEU A 104 15.52 1.11 -10.91
CA LEU A 104 14.64 0.40 -9.98
C LEU A 104 15.37 -0.76 -9.29
N ASP A 105 15.15 -0.91 -7.99
CA ASP A 105 15.62 -2.02 -7.17
C ASP A 105 14.51 -2.99 -6.81
N ALA A 106 13.26 -2.52 -6.77
CA ALA A 106 12.10 -3.38 -6.53
C ALA A 106 10.81 -2.78 -7.09
N ILE A 107 9.81 -3.65 -7.23
CA ILE A 107 8.44 -3.35 -7.63
C ILE A 107 7.53 -3.73 -6.47
N LEU A 108 6.67 -2.83 -6.04
CA LEU A 108 5.69 -3.05 -4.97
C LEU A 108 4.29 -2.95 -5.57
N ILE A 109 3.50 -4.00 -5.39
CA ILE A 109 2.11 -4.07 -5.88
C ILE A 109 1.19 -4.26 -4.68
N SER A 110 0.25 -3.34 -4.49
CA SER A 110 -0.74 -3.46 -3.42
C SER A 110 -1.70 -4.63 -3.69
N HIS A 111 -2.21 -4.71 -4.90
CA HIS A 111 -3.08 -5.78 -5.40
C HIS A 111 -3.15 -5.75 -6.93
N THR A 112 -3.82 -6.74 -7.54
CA THR A 112 -3.82 -6.94 -8.99
C THR A 112 -5.07 -6.45 -9.72
N HIS A 113 -5.76 -5.42 -9.22
CA HIS A 113 -6.81 -4.76 -9.98
C HIS A 113 -6.22 -4.02 -11.19
N ALA A 114 -7.06 -3.78 -12.20
CA ALA A 114 -6.62 -3.30 -13.50
C ALA A 114 -6.04 -1.87 -13.50
N ASP A 115 -6.27 -1.11 -12.45
CA ASP A 115 -5.77 0.24 -12.21
C ASP A 115 -4.50 0.30 -11.36
N HIS A 116 -3.89 -0.86 -11.04
CA HIS A 116 -2.65 -0.96 -10.25
C HIS A 116 -1.48 -1.61 -10.99
N LEU A 117 -1.72 -2.28 -12.10
CA LEU A 117 -0.68 -2.81 -12.98
C LEU A 117 -1.20 -2.95 -14.41
N ASP A 118 -0.90 -2.00 -15.27
CA ASP A 118 -1.33 -2.05 -16.66
C ASP A 118 -0.42 -2.91 -17.56
N ALA A 119 -0.93 -3.24 -18.77
CA ALA A 119 -0.19 -4.05 -19.73
C ALA A 119 1.16 -3.39 -20.13
N ARG A 120 1.21 -2.07 -20.19
CA ARG A 120 2.44 -1.35 -20.55
C ARG A 120 3.52 -1.47 -19.47
N ALA A 121 3.13 -1.39 -18.20
CA ALA A 121 4.03 -1.64 -17.09
C ALA A 121 4.52 -3.09 -17.10
N GLN A 122 3.63 -4.05 -17.37
CA GLN A 122 4.01 -5.46 -17.50
C GLN A 122 5.03 -5.69 -18.61
N GLU A 123 4.95 -4.99 -19.73
CA GLU A 123 5.94 -5.09 -20.81
C GLU A 123 7.29 -4.46 -20.44
N LEU A 124 7.28 -3.30 -19.81
CA LEU A 124 8.47 -2.48 -19.58
C LEU A 124 9.29 -2.88 -18.37
N LEU A 125 8.63 -3.35 -17.31
CA LEU A 125 9.30 -3.62 -16.03
C LEU A 125 10.29 -4.76 -16.11
N PRO A 126 11.49 -4.61 -15.49
CA PRO A 126 12.49 -5.66 -15.45
C PRO A 126 11.96 -6.89 -14.68
N LYS A 127 11.94 -8.05 -15.33
CA LYS A 127 11.32 -9.27 -14.81
C LYS A 127 12.06 -9.93 -13.65
N LYS A 128 13.34 -9.60 -13.47
CA LYS A 128 14.21 -10.18 -12.45
C LYS A 128 14.28 -9.38 -11.15
N LEU A 129 13.65 -8.20 -11.11
CA LEU A 129 13.59 -7.44 -9.87
C LEU A 129 12.69 -8.12 -8.84
N PRO A 130 13.01 -7.99 -7.55
CA PRO A 130 12.07 -8.33 -6.49
C PRO A 130 10.73 -7.62 -6.73
N LEU A 131 9.66 -8.40 -6.80
CA LEU A 131 8.29 -7.91 -6.92
C LEU A 131 7.50 -8.39 -5.71
N VAL A 132 7.16 -7.46 -4.83
CA VAL A 132 6.34 -7.72 -3.65
C VAL A 132 4.88 -7.48 -4.00
N VAL A 133 4.00 -8.39 -3.60
CA VAL A 133 2.57 -8.32 -3.92
C VAL A 133 1.73 -8.99 -2.83
N ALA A 134 0.44 -8.62 -2.73
CA ALA A 134 -0.52 -9.39 -1.94
C ALA A 134 -0.57 -10.86 -2.42
N ALA A 135 -0.64 -11.80 -1.49
CA ALA A 135 -0.52 -13.24 -1.79
C ALA A 135 -1.47 -13.71 -2.89
N ALA A 136 -2.69 -13.17 -2.94
CA ALA A 136 -3.69 -13.48 -3.95
C ALA A 136 -3.28 -13.14 -5.40
N GLY A 137 -2.33 -12.19 -5.60
CA GLY A 137 -1.89 -11.74 -6.92
C GLY A 137 -0.67 -12.48 -7.47
N ALA A 138 -0.01 -13.31 -6.67
CA ALA A 138 1.32 -13.83 -7.00
C ALA A 138 1.36 -14.67 -8.28
N ASP A 139 0.39 -15.56 -8.46
CA ASP A 139 0.38 -16.47 -9.62
C ASP A 139 0.11 -15.74 -10.94
N VAL A 140 -0.72 -14.69 -10.89
CA VAL A 140 -0.96 -13.82 -12.05
C VAL A 140 0.36 -13.17 -12.49
N LEU A 141 1.15 -12.66 -11.54
CA LEU A 141 2.42 -11.99 -11.85
C LEU A 141 3.49 -12.95 -12.35
N ARG A 142 3.56 -14.16 -11.79
CA ARG A 142 4.43 -15.24 -12.33
C ARG A 142 4.05 -15.60 -13.76
N ALA A 143 2.76 -15.70 -14.06
CA ALA A 143 2.27 -15.94 -15.42
C ALA A 143 2.63 -14.83 -16.40
N HIS A 144 2.81 -13.58 -15.93
CA HIS A 144 3.34 -12.45 -16.70
C HIS A 144 4.87 -12.41 -16.78
N GLY A 145 5.56 -13.45 -16.33
CA GLY A 145 7.00 -13.64 -16.49
C GLY A 145 7.87 -12.96 -15.45
N PHE A 146 7.31 -12.45 -14.33
CA PHE A 146 8.12 -11.97 -13.21
C PHE A 146 8.75 -13.17 -12.47
N GLU A 147 10.06 -13.11 -12.26
CA GLU A 147 10.86 -14.25 -11.76
C GLU A 147 10.99 -14.24 -10.21
N ASP A 148 11.16 -13.06 -9.58
CA ASP A 148 11.29 -12.93 -8.11
C ASP A 148 10.01 -12.34 -7.51
N VAL A 149 8.93 -13.11 -7.55
CA VAL A 149 7.63 -12.71 -6.97
C VAL A 149 7.56 -13.14 -5.52
N ARG A 150 7.42 -12.16 -4.63
CA ARG A 150 7.36 -12.30 -3.17
C ARG A 150 5.96 -12.01 -2.66
N PRO A 151 5.11 -13.03 -2.52
CA PRO A 151 3.78 -12.86 -1.94
C PRO A 151 3.89 -12.55 -0.45
N LEU A 152 3.06 -11.62 0.02
CA LEU A 152 2.90 -11.33 1.44
C LEU A 152 1.42 -11.33 1.81
N ASP A 153 1.11 -12.01 2.90
CA ASP A 153 -0.16 -11.84 3.61
C ASP A 153 0.01 -10.81 4.75
N TRP A 154 -1.11 -10.31 5.29
CA TRP A 154 -1.08 -9.33 6.37
C TRP A 154 -0.26 -9.81 7.56
N GLY A 155 0.64 -8.96 8.03
CA GLY A 155 1.59 -9.28 9.10
C GLY A 155 2.89 -9.92 8.62
N GLU A 156 2.98 -10.36 7.36
CA GLU A 156 4.22 -10.89 6.78
C GLU A 156 5.11 -9.78 6.23
N SER A 157 6.40 -10.05 6.15
CA SER A 157 7.35 -9.07 5.63
C SER A 157 8.49 -9.71 4.86
N THR A 158 9.05 -8.94 3.94
CA THR A 158 10.29 -9.25 3.22
C THR A 158 11.28 -8.10 3.34
N THR A 159 12.54 -8.36 2.97
CA THR A 159 13.58 -7.33 2.99
C THR A 159 14.28 -7.26 1.64
N ILE A 160 14.55 -6.03 1.20
CA ILE A 160 15.31 -5.71 -0.02
C ILE A 160 16.52 -4.91 0.43
N GLU A 161 17.71 -5.26 -0.06
CA GLU A 161 18.95 -4.58 0.29
C GLU A 161 19.68 -4.15 -0.97
N ALA A 162 20.06 -2.88 -1.01
CA ALA A 162 20.84 -2.31 -2.10
C ALA A 162 21.71 -1.15 -1.55
N ARG A 163 22.96 -1.07 -2.00
CA ARG A 163 23.86 0.07 -1.75
C ARG A 163 24.00 0.48 -0.27
N GLY A 164 23.96 -0.52 0.64
CA GLY A 164 24.08 -0.27 2.08
C GLY A 164 22.79 0.18 2.76
N THR A 165 21.71 0.26 2.01
CA THR A 165 20.37 0.56 2.51
C THR A 165 19.53 -0.71 2.55
N ARG A 166 18.76 -0.87 3.63
CA ARG A 166 17.79 -1.95 3.81
C ARG A 166 16.38 -1.36 3.77
N LEU A 167 15.52 -1.97 2.96
CA LEU A 167 14.08 -1.72 2.96
C LEU A 167 13.37 -2.97 3.47
N ARG A 168 12.74 -2.86 4.64
CA ARG A 168 11.76 -3.86 5.10
C ARG A 168 10.38 -3.47 4.60
N VAL A 169 9.71 -4.39 3.92
CA VAL A 169 8.34 -4.26 3.43
C VAL A 169 7.45 -5.14 4.29
N LEU A 170 6.59 -4.55 5.11
CA LEU A 170 5.62 -5.25 5.95
C LEU A 170 4.22 -5.04 5.38
N ALA A 171 3.53 -6.12 5.04
CA ALA A 171 2.14 -6.07 4.59
C ALA A 171 1.20 -5.81 5.77
N VAL A 172 0.30 -4.85 5.60
CA VAL A 172 -0.74 -4.49 6.57
C VAL A 172 -2.12 -4.55 5.90
N PRO A 173 -3.21 -4.66 6.67
CA PRO A 173 -4.56 -4.71 6.12
C PRO A 173 -4.88 -3.52 5.22
N ALA A 174 -5.50 -3.81 4.06
CA ALA A 174 -6.13 -2.84 3.18
C ALA A 174 -7.50 -3.39 2.78
N HIS A 175 -8.55 -2.82 3.36
CA HIS A 175 -9.93 -3.21 3.09
C HIS A 175 -10.52 -2.35 1.99
N HIS A 176 -10.99 -2.97 0.93
CA HIS A 176 -11.57 -2.29 -0.24
C HIS A 176 -13.00 -1.78 -0.04
N ALA A 177 -13.66 -2.12 1.06
CA ALA A 177 -15.01 -1.67 1.34
C ALA A 177 -15.32 -1.76 2.84
N HIS A 178 -16.29 -0.94 3.30
CA HIS A 178 -16.82 -1.04 4.66
C HIS A 178 -17.72 -2.26 4.85
N ASP A 179 -18.41 -2.69 3.78
CA ASP A 179 -19.20 -3.92 3.80
C ASP A 179 -18.30 -5.14 3.69
N PRO A 180 -18.28 -6.06 4.70
CA PRO A 180 -17.35 -7.18 4.71
C PRO A 180 -17.60 -8.23 3.60
N GLU A 181 -18.80 -8.30 3.04
CA GLU A 181 -19.09 -9.22 1.94
C GLU A 181 -18.58 -8.66 0.62
N LEU A 182 -18.78 -7.36 0.40
CA LEU A 182 -18.20 -6.66 -0.73
C LEU A 182 -16.67 -6.68 -0.68
N ASP A 183 -16.06 -6.38 0.48
CA ASP A 183 -14.61 -6.41 0.69
C ASP A 183 -14.01 -7.78 0.29
N ARG A 184 -14.61 -8.87 0.78
CA ARG A 184 -14.20 -10.23 0.39
C ARG A 184 -14.35 -10.50 -1.11
N SER A 185 -15.40 -9.96 -1.76
CA SER A 185 -15.66 -10.16 -3.19
C SER A 185 -14.69 -9.40 -4.09
N LEU A 186 -14.17 -8.28 -3.63
CA LEU A 186 -13.17 -7.46 -4.33
C LEU A 186 -11.77 -8.05 -4.24
N GLY A 187 -11.55 -8.96 -3.31
CA GLY A 187 -10.25 -9.61 -3.09
C GLY A 187 -9.35 -8.85 -2.13
N ARG A 188 -8.40 -9.59 -1.54
CA ARG A 188 -7.52 -9.09 -0.52
C ARG A 188 -6.38 -8.27 -1.15
N GLY A 189 -6.27 -7.01 -0.78
CA GLY A 189 -5.15 -6.14 -1.05
C GLY A 189 -4.23 -5.94 0.16
N ASN A 190 -3.07 -5.34 -0.06
CA ASN A 190 -2.14 -4.93 0.99
C ASN A 190 -1.96 -3.43 0.98
N GLY A 191 -2.00 -2.83 2.19
CA GLY A 191 -1.19 -1.68 2.49
C GLY A 191 0.22 -2.14 2.88
N TYR A 192 1.17 -1.22 2.93
CA TYR A 192 2.54 -1.56 3.31
C TYR A 192 3.14 -0.52 4.26
N LEU A 193 3.78 -1.01 5.31
CA LEU A 193 4.78 -0.22 6.04
C LEU A 193 6.14 -0.51 5.43
N LEU A 194 6.78 0.55 4.96
CA LEU A 194 8.04 0.53 4.27
C LEU A 194 9.09 1.18 5.18
N ASP A 195 9.95 0.37 5.77
CA ASP A 195 11.00 0.83 6.69
C ASP A 195 12.34 0.85 5.96
N TRP A 196 12.79 2.04 5.55
CA TRP A 196 14.15 2.24 5.08
C TRP A 196 15.08 2.42 6.28
N SER A 197 16.14 1.64 6.33
CA SER A 197 17.20 1.75 7.33
C SER A 197 18.55 1.95 6.64
N ASP A 198 19.23 3.04 6.97
CA ASP A 198 20.55 3.40 6.51
C ASP A 198 21.36 4.00 7.70
N PRO A 199 22.62 4.41 7.51
CA PRO A 199 23.43 4.99 8.61
C PRO A 199 22.84 6.24 9.28
N ARG A 200 21.85 6.91 8.66
CA ARG A 200 21.17 8.09 9.21
C ARG A 200 20.02 7.71 10.15
N GLY A 201 19.54 6.47 10.08
CA GLY A 201 18.43 5.98 10.89
C GLY A 201 17.38 5.24 10.08
N THR A 202 16.18 5.18 10.64
CA THR A 202 15.02 4.56 9.99
C THR A 202 14.04 5.63 9.57
N TYR A 203 13.52 5.50 8.34
CA TYR A 203 12.46 6.33 7.77
C TYR A 203 11.29 5.43 7.39
N ARG A 204 10.13 5.70 7.93
CA ARG A 204 8.93 4.86 7.72
C ARG A 204 7.93 5.54 6.83
N VAL A 205 7.56 4.85 5.76
CA VAL A 205 6.45 5.23 4.89
C VAL A 205 5.28 4.28 5.12
N TYR A 206 4.09 4.82 5.36
CA TYR A 206 2.86 4.04 5.26
C TYR A 206 2.19 4.34 3.91
N TRP A 207 2.20 3.36 3.03
CA TRP A 207 1.47 3.37 1.76
C TRP A 207 0.24 2.50 1.91
N THR A 208 -0.96 3.10 1.81
CA THR A 208 -2.20 2.43 2.20
C THR A 208 -2.67 1.38 1.20
N GLY A 209 -2.25 1.45 -0.08
CA GLY A 209 -2.97 0.77 -1.15
C GLY A 209 -4.42 1.24 -1.21
N ASP A 210 -5.25 0.57 -1.98
CA ASP A 210 -6.68 0.86 -2.02
C ASP A 210 -7.35 0.37 -0.73
N ALA A 211 -7.70 1.32 0.11
CA ALA A 211 -8.34 1.04 1.39
C ALA A 211 -9.38 2.10 1.74
N VAL A 212 -10.45 1.67 2.40
CA VAL A 212 -11.32 2.51 3.19
C VAL A 212 -10.80 2.61 4.62
N LEU A 213 -11.27 3.57 5.40
CA LEU A 213 -10.85 3.75 6.79
C LEU A 213 -11.46 2.67 7.69
N ALA A 214 -10.80 1.54 7.81
CA ALA A 214 -11.13 0.44 8.70
C ALA A 214 -10.44 0.59 10.08
N ASP A 215 -10.83 -0.26 11.04
CA ASP A 215 -10.27 -0.17 12.41
C ASP A 215 -8.77 -0.48 12.43
N GLU A 216 -8.30 -1.44 11.67
CA GLU A 216 -6.89 -1.79 11.53
C GLU A 216 -6.06 -0.60 11.02
N THR A 217 -6.61 0.15 10.05
CA THR A 217 -5.97 1.37 9.54
C THR A 217 -5.90 2.46 10.60
N ARG A 218 -6.93 2.57 11.45
CA ARG A 218 -6.97 3.53 12.57
C ARG A 218 -5.94 3.20 13.66
N GLN A 219 -5.68 1.91 13.89
CA GLN A 219 -4.77 1.43 14.93
C GLN A 219 -3.31 1.36 14.48
N ALA A 220 -3.02 1.63 13.20
CA ALA A 220 -1.69 1.47 12.63
C ALA A 220 -0.59 2.21 13.41
N ARG A 221 -0.85 3.39 13.98
CA ARG A 221 0.12 4.12 14.81
C ARG A 221 0.42 3.41 16.13
N GLU A 222 -0.59 2.90 16.81
CA GLU A 222 -0.41 2.17 18.08
C GLU A 222 0.41 0.89 17.86
N GLN A 223 0.15 0.22 16.76
CA GLN A 223 0.78 -1.05 16.41
C GLN A 223 2.18 -0.87 15.80
N TYR A 224 2.39 0.15 14.98
CA TYR A 224 3.60 0.27 14.14
C TYR A 224 4.46 1.51 14.45
N GLY A 225 4.01 2.40 15.34
CA GLY A 225 4.77 3.56 15.81
C GLY A 225 4.68 4.78 14.87
N HIS A 226 5.71 5.63 14.91
CA HIS A 226 5.75 6.87 14.13
C HIS A 226 5.81 6.61 12.63
N ILE A 227 5.11 7.44 11.86
CA ILE A 227 5.09 7.42 10.39
C ILE A 227 5.67 8.74 9.90
N ASP A 228 6.80 8.67 9.17
CA ASP A 228 7.46 9.85 8.60
C ASP A 228 6.70 10.36 7.38
N LEU A 229 6.20 9.45 6.53
CA LEU A 229 5.44 9.76 5.33
C LEU A 229 4.20 8.86 5.21
N LEU A 230 3.04 9.46 5.05
CA LEU A 230 1.80 8.78 4.71
C LEU A 230 1.48 9.02 3.22
N LEU A 231 1.26 7.93 2.48
CA LEU A 231 0.78 7.92 1.09
C LEU A 231 -0.62 7.32 1.03
N PRO A 232 -1.68 8.10 1.32
CA PRO A 232 -3.04 7.59 1.26
C PRO A 232 -3.53 7.52 -0.20
N HIS A 233 -4.17 6.41 -0.58
CA HIS A 233 -4.92 6.29 -1.82
C HIS A 233 -6.29 6.93 -1.66
N LEU A 234 -6.58 7.87 -2.55
CA LEU A 234 -7.80 8.68 -2.53
C LEU A 234 -8.70 8.42 -3.74
N GLY A 235 -9.39 9.46 -4.18
CA GLY A 235 -10.28 9.43 -5.34
C GLY A 235 -11.72 9.08 -4.99
N GLY A 236 -12.02 8.63 -3.76
CA GLY A 236 -13.39 8.30 -3.32
C GLY A 236 -14.08 7.33 -4.28
N VAL A 237 -13.34 6.34 -4.81
CA VAL A 237 -13.85 5.40 -5.81
C VAL A 237 -15.11 4.72 -5.30
N GLY A 238 -16.19 4.80 -6.08
CA GLY A 238 -17.47 4.20 -5.76
C GLY A 238 -18.32 4.95 -4.73
N GLY A 239 -17.88 6.08 -4.18
CA GLY A 239 -18.55 6.80 -3.12
C GLY A 239 -19.96 7.32 -3.45
N ASP A 240 -20.24 7.53 -4.73
CA ASP A 240 -21.56 7.94 -5.26
C ASP A 240 -22.47 6.77 -5.64
N GLY A 241 -21.99 5.53 -5.53
CA GLY A 241 -22.72 4.31 -5.90
C GLY A 241 -23.30 3.55 -4.71
N ALA A 242 -24.25 2.64 -5.01
CA ALA A 242 -24.93 1.83 -4.01
C ALA A 242 -24.00 0.90 -3.20
N LEU A 243 -22.79 0.65 -3.69
CA LEU A 243 -21.78 -0.20 -3.03
C LEU A 243 -20.85 0.60 -2.10
N GLY A 244 -20.97 1.93 -2.06
CA GLY A 244 -20.13 2.80 -1.22
C GLY A 244 -18.66 2.89 -1.65
N LEU A 245 -17.85 3.45 -0.76
CA LEU A 245 -16.42 3.69 -0.98
C LEU A 245 -15.63 2.40 -1.17
N ARG A 246 -14.61 2.47 -2.04
CA ARG A 246 -13.57 1.46 -2.25
C ARG A 246 -12.17 2.00 -2.03
N THR A 247 -12.02 3.31 -2.02
CA THR A 247 -10.84 4.03 -1.58
C THR A 247 -11.30 5.20 -0.72
N MET A 248 -10.42 5.70 0.12
CA MET A 248 -10.76 6.82 1.00
C MET A 248 -11.23 8.05 0.21
N ASN A 249 -12.21 8.72 0.75
CA ASN A 249 -12.56 10.10 0.42
C ASN A 249 -11.78 11.08 1.31
N ALA A 250 -12.02 12.39 1.13
CA ALA A 250 -11.35 13.43 1.90
C ALA A 250 -11.62 13.34 3.41
N GLU A 251 -12.82 12.94 3.82
CA GLU A 251 -13.21 12.80 5.23
C GLU A 251 -12.44 11.67 5.90
N GLU A 252 -12.42 10.50 5.28
CA GLU A 252 -11.69 9.34 5.80
C GLU A 252 -10.18 9.56 5.82
N ALA A 253 -9.64 10.19 4.78
CA ALA A 253 -8.22 10.52 4.71
C ALA A 253 -7.80 11.48 5.84
N LEU A 254 -8.61 12.50 6.11
CA LEU A 254 -8.34 13.45 7.19
C LEU A 254 -8.43 12.78 8.56
N GLU A 255 -9.42 11.90 8.76
CA GLU A 255 -9.53 11.12 9.99
C GLU A 255 -8.33 10.17 10.16
N LEU A 256 -7.85 9.53 9.10
CA LEU A 256 -6.63 8.72 9.12
C LEU A 256 -5.41 9.55 9.54
N VAL A 257 -5.26 10.75 8.98
CA VAL A 257 -4.17 11.68 9.34
C VAL A 257 -4.21 12.05 10.81
N ARG A 258 -5.38 12.36 11.36
CA ARG A 258 -5.56 12.66 12.78
C ARG A 258 -5.16 11.49 13.68
N ARG A 259 -5.54 10.28 13.31
CA ARG A 259 -5.22 9.06 14.05
C ARG A 259 -3.73 8.72 14.02
N LEU A 260 -3.11 8.85 12.86
CA LEU A 260 -1.71 8.49 12.66
C LEU A 260 -0.74 9.61 13.05
N SER A 261 -1.14 10.86 12.94
CA SER A 261 -0.31 12.05 13.11
C SER A 261 1.06 11.90 12.42
N PRO A 262 1.09 11.65 11.09
CA PRO A 262 2.33 11.48 10.34
C PRO A 262 3.07 12.82 10.22
N SER A 263 4.39 12.79 10.00
CA SER A 263 5.16 14.02 9.78
C SER A 263 4.82 14.68 8.45
N LEU A 264 4.53 13.87 7.43
CA LEU A 264 4.24 14.31 6.07
C LEU A 264 3.13 13.45 5.46
N VAL A 265 2.23 14.08 4.70
CA VAL A 265 1.17 13.41 3.94
C VAL A 265 1.27 13.80 2.48
N VAL A 266 1.38 12.83 1.59
CA VAL A 266 1.34 13.03 0.14
C VAL A 266 0.23 12.17 -0.43
N PRO A 267 -0.95 12.75 -0.69
CA PRO A 267 -2.05 12.01 -1.30
C PRO A 267 -1.71 11.59 -2.72
N ILE A 268 -2.09 10.36 -3.08
CA ILE A 268 -1.98 9.79 -4.43
C ILE A 268 -3.31 9.10 -4.80
N HIS A 269 -3.38 8.44 -5.96
CA HIS A 269 -4.57 7.75 -6.43
C HIS A 269 -5.76 8.69 -6.62
N HIS A 270 -5.53 9.84 -7.26
CA HIS A 270 -6.57 10.82 -7.60
C HIS A 270 -6.28 11.45 -8.97
N THR A 271 -7.23 12.18 -9.54
CA THR A 271 -7.09 13.07 -10.71
C THR A 271 -6.75 12.35 -12.04
N THR A 272 -5.90 11.33 -12.04
CA THR A 272 -5.35 10.66 -13.24
C THR A 272 -6.41 9.93 -14.07
N PHE A 273 -7.36 9.26 -13.41
CA PHE A 273 -8.30 8.34 -14.08
C PHE A 273 -9.77 8.76 -13.91
N GLY A 274 -10.60 8.39 -14.88
CA GLY A 274 -12.01 8.79 -14.95
C GLY A 274 -12.96 8.12 -13.96
N HIS A 275 -12.50 7.17 -13.16
CA HIS A 275 -13.31 6.51 -12.13
C HIS A 275 -13.18 7.14 -10.73
N TYR A 276 -12.28 8.08 -10.55
CA TYR A 276 -12.18 8.86 -9.32
C TYR A 276 -13.40 9.79 -9.19
N ARG A 277 -14.06 9.78 -8.05
CA ARG A 277 -15.33 10.46 -7.80
C ARG A 277 -15.20 11.75 -7.02
N GLU A 278 -14.12 11.86 -6.24
CA GLU A 278 -13.88 13.06 -5.43
C GLU A 278 -12.62 13.77 -5.92
N PRO A 279 -12.71 15.10 -6.19
CA PRO A 279 -11.54 15.89 -6.56
C PRO A 279 -10.63 16.09 -5.35
N ILE A 280 -9.31 16.18 -5.59
CA ILE A 280 -8.32 16.34 -4.52
C ILE A 280 -8.47 17.66 -3.75
N GLU A 281 -9.07 18.66 -4.37
CA GLU A 281 -9.39 19.97 -3.79
C GLU A 281 -10.32 19.83 -2.57
N ALA A 282 -11.16 18.79 -2.52
CA ALA A 282 -12.01 18.50 -1.36
C ALA A 282 -11.18 18.19 -0.11
N LEU A 283 -10.11 17.41 -0.25
CA LEU A 283 -9.19 17.15 0.86
C LEU A 283 -8.38 18.39 1.21
N ALA A 284 -7.89 19.15 0.22
CA ALA A 284 -7.11 20.35 0.46
C ALA A 284 -7.92 21.39 1.25
N GLN A 285 -9.19 21.60 0.87
CA GLN A 285 -10.10 22.49 1.59
C GLN A 285 -10.35 22.03 3.02
N ARG A 286 -10.65 20.73 3.23
CA ARG A 286 -10.89 20.21 4.59
C ARG A 286 -9.66 20.27 5.48
N ALA A 287 -8.47 20.02 4.93
CA ALA A 287 -7.21 20.15 5.65
C ALA A 287 -6.92 21.58 6.09
N ASP A 288 -7.26 22.58 5.26
CA ASP A 288 -7.14 24.01 5.58
C ASP A 288 -8.14 24.41 6.68
N GLU A 289 -9.41 24.04 6.53
CA GLU A 289 -10.47 24.31 7.51
C GLU A 289 -10.19 23.71 8.89
N SER A 290 -9.50 22.56 8.94
CA SER A 290 -9.14 21.87 10.19
C SER A 290 -7.74 22.23 10.72
N HIS A 291 -7.03 23.16 10.07
CA HIS A 291 -5.66 23.57 10.42
C HIS A 291 -4.60 22.48 10.31
N GLU A 292 -4.83 21.47 9.50
CA GLU A 292 -3.91 20.32 9.28
C GLU A 292 -3.13 20.47 7.96
N ALA A 293 -3.39 21.51 7.18
CA ALA A 293 -2.78 21.75 5.86
C ALA A 293 -1.24 21.72 5.88
N ALA A 294 -0.61 22.09 7.01
CA ALA A 294 0.85 22.13 7.11
C ALA A 294 1.54 20.77 6.92
N SER A 295 0.86 19.68 7.25
CA SER A 295 1.39 18.31 7.06
C SER A 295 1.24 17.79 5.64
N PHE A 296 0.39 18.41 4.81
CA PHE A 296 0.12 17.96 3.44
C PHE A 296 1.08 18.55 2.41
N ARG A 297 1.40 17.75 1.39
CA ARG A 297 2.03 18.17 0.13
C ARG A 297 1.23 17.59 -1.02
N PHE A 298 0.51 18.43 -1.74
CA PHE A 298 -0.26 18.07 -2.92
C PHE A 298 0.63 18.20 -4.15
N LEU A 299 1.10 17.07 -4.66
CA LEU A 299 1.98 17.02 -5.83
C LEU A 299 1.16 17.03 -7.12
N ARG A 300 1.73 17.58 -8.18
CA ARG A 300 1.28 17.35 -9.55
C ARG A 300 1.93 16.08 -10.09
N GLU A 301 1.29 15.44 -11.05
CA GLU A 301 1.90 14.30 -11.73
C GLU A 301 3.26 14.66 -12.33
N GLY A 302 4.25 13.82 -12.06
CA GLY A 302 5.65 14.05 -12.43
C GLY A 302 6.45 14.91 -11.47
N GLU A 303 5.82 15.56 -10.50
CA GLU A 303 6.50 16.37 -9.49
C GLU A 303 7.22 15.50 -8.48
N SER A 304 8.38 15.97 -8.04
CA SER A 304 9.20 15.33 -7.02
C SER A 304 9.26 16.15 -5.76
N LEU A 305 9.24 15.47 -4.61
CA LEU A 305 9.41 16.03 -3.29
C LEU A 305 10.65 15.43 -2.63
N ALA A 306 11.54 16.27 -2.13
CA ALA A 306 12.69 15.81 -1.34
C ALA A 306 12.20 15.26 0.02
N LEU A 307 12.65 14.06 0.37
CA LEU A 307 12.39 13.45 1.67
C LEU A 307 13.51 13.88 2.63
N LEU A 308 13.14 14.71 3.59
CA LEU A 308 14.07 15.17 4.61
C LEU A 308 14.41 14.03 5.59
N PRO A 309 15.61 14.08 6.21
CA PRO A 309 16.02 13.10 7.22
C PRO A 309 15.10 13.05 8.41
#